data_809fac1518731c4b0c1fc7ec59856c58
#
_entry.id   809fac1518731c4b0c1fc7ec59856c58
#
_cell.length_a   1.000
_cell.length_b   1.000
_cell.length_c   1.000
_cell.angle_alpha   90.00
_cell.angle_beta   90.00
_cell.angle_gamma   90.00
#
_symmetry.space_group_name_H-M   'P 1'
#
loop_
_entity.id
_entity.type
_entity.pdbx_description
1 polymer ?
#
loop_
_entity_poly.entity_id
_entity_poly.type
_entity_poly.pdbx_seq_one_letter_code
_entity_poly.pdbx_strand_id
1 'polypeptide(L)'
;MRSNLLLLLLAVLLQITRATRLLKFTNVKCQDLPTTAGLTRYEYCRLKVVRRNQVELSLKVSLLQLPVRNLTTRLQCFQRRDGYRPFMYNVLFDFCKLMDGRRRELSFERFVFDAISKHSNFNHSCPWKENHMTVEKFALDPALINVPFPAGVYRLDFTFYAYGIPRTLTQVFFEKTD
;
A
#
# COMPACT_ATOMS: atom_id res chain seq x y z
N MET A 1 -26.01 -22.84 42.45
CA MET A 1 -25.34 -23.50 41.28
C MET A 1 -25.86 -23.04 39.93
N ARG A 2 -27.16 -22.82 39.70
CA ARG A 2 -27.69 -22.32 38.39
C ARG A 2 -27.23 -20.91 37.99
N SER A 3 -27.05 -19.99 38.94
CA SER A 3 -26.62 -18.61 38.67
C SER A 3 -25.18 -18.52 38.15
N ASN A 4 -24.27 -19.34 38.68
CA ASN A 4 -22.86 -19.34 38.23
C ASN A 4 -22.69 -19.92 36.81
N LEU A 5 -23.54 -20.88 36.43
CA LEU A 5 -23.53 -21.45 35.09
C LEU A 5 -23.99 -20.44 34.03
N LEU A 6 -25.01 -19.63 34.39
CA LEU A 6 -25.51 -18.55 33.51
C LEU A 6 -24.46 -17.46 33.28
N LEU A 7 -23.73 -17.06 34.33
CA LEU A 7 -22.63 -16.09 34.25
C LEU A 7 -21.47 -16.62 33.41
N LEU A 8 -21.13 -17.90 33.54
CA LEU A 8 -20.09 -18.53 32.69
C LEU A 8 -20.51 -18.60 31.24
N LEU A 9 -21.76 -18.94 30.93
CA LEU A 9 -22.28 -18.94 29.55
C LEU A 9 -22.29 -17.53 28.94
N LEU A 10 -22.69 -16.51 29.71
CA LEU A 10 -22.63 -15.11 29.28
C LEU A 10 -21.18 -14.63 29.01
N ALA A 11 -20.22 -15.01 29.86
CA ALA A 11 -18.82 -14.70 29.69
C ALA A 11 -18.22 -15.36 28.44
N VAL A 12 -18.59 -16.61 28.15
CA VAL A 12 -18.17 -17.34 26.95
C VAL A 12 -18.79 -16.72 25.70
N LEU A 13 -20.08 -16.35 25.74
CA LEU A 13 -20.75 -15.66 24.62
C LEU A 13 -20.14 -14.29 24.31
N LEU A 14 -19.72 -13.53 25.32
CA LEU A 14 -19.04 -12.24 25.16
C LEU A 14 -17.63 -12.37 24.54
N GLN A 15 -16.98 -13.52 24.69
CA GLN A 15 -15.68 -13.76 24.07
C GLN A 15 -15.77 -14.12 22.57
N ILE A 16 -16.90 -14.65 22.13
CA ILE A 16 -17.11 -15.08 20.73
C ILE A 16 -17.35 -13.88 19.80
N THR A 17 -17.75 -12.73 20.32
CA THR A 17 -18.09 -11.54 19.53
C THR A 17 -16.94 -10.55 19.30
N ARG A 18 -15.70 -10.89 19.62
CA ARG A 18 -14.56 -10.07 19.20
C ARG A 18 -14.40 -10.21 17.69
N ALA A 19 -15.10 -9.36 16.94
CA ALA A 19 -14.84 -9.15 15.55
C ALA A 19 -13.33 -8.86 15.38
N THR A 20 -12.62 -9.76 14.70
CA THR A 20 -11.19 -9.58 14.46
C THR A 20 -11.05 -8.51 13.38
N ARG A 21 -10.71 -7.29 13.79
CA ARG A 21 -10.35 -6.23 12.85
C ARG A 21 -9.29 -6.75 11.90
N LEU A 22 -9.58 -6.72 10.63
CA LEU A 22 -8.71 -7.26 9.60
C LEU A 22 -8.41 -6.19 8.58
N LEU A 23 -7.14 -6.11 8.21
CA LEU A 23 -6.66 -5.34 7.08
C LEU A 23 -5.77 -6.23 6.23
N LYS A 24 -6.18 -6.53 5.00
CA LYS A 24 -5.42 -7.44 4.13
C LYS A 24 -5.46 -7.02 2.66
N PHE A 25 -4.41 -7.33 1.94
CA PHE A 25 -4.41 -7.24 0.49
C PHE A 25 -5.34 -8.28 -0.12
N THR A 26 -6.08 -7.87 -1.16
CA THR A 26 -7.00 -8.75 -1.90
C THR A 26 -6.59 -8.95 -3.36
N ASN A 27 -5.92 -7.95 -3.96
CA ASN A 27 -5.40 -8.03 -5.32
C ASN A 27 -4.29 -7.02 -5.55
N VAL A 28 -3.47 -7.23 -6.59
CA VAL A 28 -2.50 -6.26 -7.10
C VAL A 28 -2.49 -6.31 -8.62
N LYS A 29 -2.37 -5.14 -9.26
CA LYS A 29 -2.18 -5.00 -10.71
C LYS A 29 -1.06 -4.01 -10.95
N CYS A 30 -0.12 -4.38 -11.80
CA CYS A 30 1.00 -3.55 -12.19
C CYS A 30 1.02 -3.41 -13.72
N GLN A 31 1.25 -2.21 -14.19
CA GLN A 31 1.21 -1.90 -15.61
C GLN A 31 2.33 -0.93 -15.97
N ASP A 32 3.14 -1.28 -16.94
CA ASP A 32 3.98 -0.34 -17.67
C ASP A 32 3.10 0.48 -18.61
N LEU A 33 3.18 1.81 -18.52
CA LEU A 33 2.34 2.67 -19.33
C LEU A 33 2.94 2.81 -20.74
N PRO A 34 2.14 3.08 -21.80
CA PRO A 34 2.63 3.20 -23.17
C PRO A 34 3.73 4.25 -23.36
N THR A 35 3.72 5.29 -22.52
CA THR A 35 4.73 6.35 -22.48
C THR A 35 6.08 5.91 -21.92
N THR A 36 6.20 4.66 -21.50
CA THR A 36 7.40 4.13 -20.83
C THR A 36 8.59 4.04 -21.78
N ALA A 37 8.38 3.75 -23.08
CA ALA A 37 9.38 3.72 -24.15
C ALA A 37 10.74 3.12 -23.71
N GLY A 38 10.72 1.94 -23.07
CA GLY A 38 11.93 1.24 -22.61
C GLY A 38 12.63 1.86 -21.39
N LEU A 39 11.96 2.68 -20.57
CA LEU A 39 12.53 3.31 -19.38
C LEU A 39 12.31 2.48 -18.11
N THR A 40 11.19 1.79 -18.02
CA THR A 40 10.83 0.91 -16.89
C THR A 40 10.24 -0.39 -17.40
N ARG A 41 10.31 -1.43 -16.58
CA ARG A 41 9.64 -2.71 -16.81
C ARG A 41 9.37 -3.43 -15.49
N TYR A 42 8.12 -3.86 -15.26
CA TYR A 42 7.82 -4.75 -14.15
C TYR A 42 8.44 -6.13 -14.40
N GLU A 43 9.28 -6.59 -13.46
CA GLU A 43 9.79 -7.97 -13.47
C GLU A 43 8.81 -8.92 -12.81
N TYR A 44 8.23 -8.49 -11.70
CA TYR A 44 7.13 -9.19 -11.04
C TYR A 44 6.28 -8.22 -10.22
N CYS A 45 5.04 -8.66 -10.01
CA CYS A 45 4.03 -7.96 -9.22
C CYS A 45 3.04 -9.03 -8.73
N ARG A 46 3.10 -9.39 -7.46
CA ARG A 46 2.36 -10.54 -6.94
C ARG A 46 1.98 -10.40 -5.47
N LEU A 47 0.90 -11.08 -5.11
CA LEU A 47 0.54 -11.35 -3.74
C LEU A 47 0.87 -12.81 -3.39
N LYS A 48 1.30 -13.03 -2.14
CA LYS A 48 1.50 -14.37 -1.56
C LYS A 48 0.74 -14.48 -0.25
N VAL A 49 -0.15 -15.46 -0.17
CA VAL A 49 -0.79 -15.82 1.09
C VAL A 49 0.24 -16.57 1.95
N VAL A 50 0.58 -16.03 3.11
CA VAL A 50 1.55 -16.63 4.04
C VAL A 50 0.84 -17.45 5.08
N ARG A 51 -0.25 -16.93 5.62
CA ARG A 51 -1.14 -17.60 6.57
C ARG A 51 -2.53 -16.98 6.49
N ARG A 52 -3.48 -17.58 7.22
CA ARG A 52 -4.84 -17.04 7.29
C ARG A 52 -4.79 -15.55 7.67
N ASN A 53 -5.43 -14.71 6.86
CA ASN A 53 -5.52 -13.25 7.03
C ASN A 53 -4.19 -12.48 6.87
N GLN A 54 -3.10 -13.10 6.45
CA GLN A 54 -1.86 -12.41 6.14
C GLN A 54 -1.46 -12.67 4.68
N VAL A 55 -1.44 -11.58 3.92
CA VAL A 55 -1.09 -11.57 2.50
C VAL A 55 0.06 -10.59 2.31
N GLU A 56 1.13 -11.03 1.68
CA GLU A 56 2.33 -10.24 1.38
C GLU A 56 2.31 -9.78 -0.06
N LEU A 57 2.63 -8.50 -0.26
CA LEU A 57 2.88 -7.88 -1.55
C LEU A 57 4.38 -7.92 -1.86
N SER A 58 4.74 -8.37 -3.06
CA SER A 58 6.08 -8.22 -3.61
C SER A 58 6.00 -7.71 -5.04
N LEU A 59 6.80 -6.70 -5.35
CA LEU A 59 6.94 -6.15 -6.70
C LEU A 59 8.37 -5.71 -6.97
N LYS A 60 8.76 -5.74 -8.24
CA LYS A 60 10.05 -5.24 -8.71
C LYS A 60 9.89 -4.58 -10.07
N VAL A 61 10.42 -3.38 -10.17
CA VAL A 61 10.47 -2.59 -11.39
C VAL A 61 11.92 -2.37 -11.78
N SER A 62 12.30 -2.80 -12.96
CA SER A 62 13.59 -2.45 -13.56
C SER A 62 13.57 -1.05 -14.14
N LEU A 63 14.63 -0.28 -13.87
CA LEU A 63 14.91 1.03 -14.43
C LEU A 63 15.99 0.89 -15.48
N LEU A 64 15.65 1.11 -16.74
CA LEU A 64 16.53 0.85 -17.88
C LEU A 64 17.38 2.07 -18.27
N GLN A 65 17.08 3.25 -17.70
CA GLN A 65 17.84 4.48 -17.91
C GLN A 65 18.13 5.13 -16.55
N LEU A 66 19.40 5.31 -16.25
CA LEU A 66 19.90 5.84 -14.99
C LEU A 66 20.90 6.99 -15.23
N PRO A 67 21.07 7.89 -14.27
CA PRO A 67 20.31 8.04 -13.02
C PRO A 67 18.95 8.74 -13.22
N VAL A 68 17.94 8.39 -12.41
CA VAL A 68 16.66 9.13 -12.37
C VAL A 68 16.75 10.25 -11.34
N ARG A 69 16.64 11.50 -11.80
CA ARG A 69 16.81 12.69 -10.95
C ARG A 69 15.49 13.31 -10.50
N ASN A 70 14.44 13.14 -11.30
CA ASN A 70 13.12 13.70 -11.04
C ASN A 70 12.11 12.56 -11.02
N LEU A 71 11.59 12.26 -9.82
CA LEU A 71 10.62 11.21 -9.59
C LEU A 71 9.47 11.78 -8.79
N THR A 72 8.28 11.83 -9.39
CA THR A 72 7.05 12.23 -8.72
C THR A 72 6.06 11.08 -8.71
N THR A 73 5.15 11.07 -7.73
CA THR A 73 4.14 10.02 -7.60
C THR A 73 2.78 10.63 -7.37
N ARG A 74 1.78 10.16 -8.11
CA ARG A 74 0.38 10.41 -7.81
C ARG A 74 -0.16 9.24 -7.01
N LEU A 75 -0.71 9.52 -5.84
CA LEU A 75 -1.42 8.58 -4.99
C LEU A 75 -2.90 8.90 -5.00
N GLN A 76 -3.71 7.95 -5.46
CA GLN A 76 -5.17 8.08 -5.50
C GLN A 76 -5.80 6.93 -4.72
N CYS A 77 -6.79 7.25 -3.90
CA CYS A 77 -7.59 6.26 -3.18
C CYS A 77 -8.98 6.16 -3.76
N PHE A 78 -9.48 4.95 -3.87
CA PHE A 78 -10.82 4.63 -4.32
C PHE A 78 -11.50 3.67 -3.35
N GLN A 79 -12.78 3.87 -3.11
CA GLN A 79 -13.63 2.94 -2.35
C GLN A 79 -14.55 2.19 -3.31
N ARG A 80 -14.72 0.89 -3.09
CA ARG A 80 -15.67 0.09 -3.84
C ARG A 80 -17.08 0.32 -3.30
N ARG A 81 -17.98 0.75 -4.22
CA ARG A 81 -19.43 0.83 -4.03
C ARG A 81 -20.08 0.19 -5.26
N ASP A 82 -20.82 0.97 -6.07
CA ASP A 82 -21.25 0.57 -7.42
C ASP A 82 -20.10 0.82 -8.43
N GLY A 83 -19.00 0.07 -8.29
CA GLY A 83 -17.70 0.33 -8.91
C GLY A 83 -16.73 1.03 -7.96
N TYR A 84 -15.52 1.36 -8.44
CA TYR A 84 -14.51 2.10 -7.66
C TYR A 84 -14.74 3.60 -7.85
N ARG A 85 -15.06 4.30 -6.76
CA ARG A 85 -15.27 5.76 -6.73
C ARG A 85 -14.13 6.44 -5.99
N PRO A 86 -13.67 7.63 -6.43
CA PRO A 86 -12.66 8.41 -5.72
C PRO A 86 -13.03 8.60 -4.25
N PHE A 87 -12.06 8.45 -3.36
CA PHE A 87 -12.26 8.51 -1.92
C PHE A 87 -11.08 9.17 -1.22
N MET A 88 -11.33 10.27 -0.51
CA MET A 88 -10.45 11.04 0.37
C MET A 88 -9.16 11.58 -0.25
N TYR A 89 -8.34 10.74 -0.92
CA TYR A 89 -7.00 11.11 -1.31
C TYR A 89 -6.79 11.09 -2.83
N ASN A 90 -6.26 12.20 -3.36
CA ASN A 90 -5.73 12.33 -4.72
C ASN A 90 -4.64 13.38 -4.66
N VAL A 91 -3.40 12.95 -4.41
CA VAL A 91 -2.26 13.84 -4.21
C VAL A 91 -1.14 13.51 -5.19
N LEU A 92 -0.49 14.55 -5.68
CA LEU A 92 0.75 14.46 -6.45
C LEU A 92 1.89 15.00 -5.58
N PHE A 93 2.94 14.22 -5.38
CA PHE A 93 4.06 14.61 -4.54
C PHE A 93 5.40 14.24 -5.17
N ASP A 94 6.43 14.96 -4.76
CA ASP A 94 7.81 14.70 -5.13
C ASP A 94 8.34 13.52 -4.31
N PHE A 95 8.53 12.37 -4.97
CA PHE A 95 8.99 11.15 -4.33
C PHE A 95 10.44 11.28 -3.82
N CYS A 96 11.27 12.05 -4.52
CA CYS A 96 12.64 12.33 -4.10
C CYS A 96 12.68 13.09 -2.76
N LYS A 97 11.80 14.10 -2.59
CA LYS A 97 11.69 14.84 -1.32
C LYS A 97 11.11 13.98 -0.20
N LEU A 98 10.20 13.08 -0.54
CA LEU A 98 9.62 12.16 0.43
C LEU A 98 10.70 11.20 0.98
N MET A 99 11.56 10.65 0.12
CA MET A 99 12.68 9.79 0.52
C MET A 99 13.74 10.52 1.35
N ASP A 100 14.00 11.80 1.07
CA ASP A 100 15.03 12.60 1.75
C ASP A 100 14.72 12.85 3.25
N GLY A 101 13.48 12.62 3.67
CA GLY A 101 13.09 12.60 5.08
C GLY A 101 13.19 13.93 5.83
N ARG A 102 13.62 15.02 5.17
CA ARG A 102 13.88 16.33 5.80
C ARG A 102 12.60 17.02 6.28
N ARG A 103 11.46 16.70 5.70
CA ARG A 103 10.16 17.22 6.14
C ARG A 103 9.36 16.14 6.85
N ARG A 104 9.19 16.27 8.15
CA ARG A 104 8.30 15.44 8.98
C ARG A 104 6.86 15.97 8.90
N GLU A 105 6.33 16.14 7.70
CA GLU A 105 4.92 16.48 7.56
C GLU A 105 4.07 15.23 7.83
N LEU A 106 3.07 15.38 8.69
CA LEU A 106 2.06 14.33 8.93
C LEU A 106 1.09 14.35 7.74
N SER A 107 1.43 13.59 6.70
CA SER A 107 0.61 13.45 5.51
C SER A 107 0.33 11.98 5.21
N PHE A 108 -0.72 11.72 4.45
CA PHE A 108 -1.11 10.34 4.12
C PHE A 108 -0.04 9.64 3.28
N GLU A 109 0.55 10.33 2.31
CA GLU A 109 1.64 9.81 1.49
C GLU A 109 2.89 9.48 2.33
N ARG A 110 3.18 10.28 3.37
CA ARG A 110 4.28 9.99 4.31
C ARG A 110 3.98 8.74 5.12
N PHE A 111 2.77 8.61 5.62
CA PHE A 111 2.33 7.44 6.36
C PHE A 111 2.46 6.16 5.51
N VAL A 112 1.99 6.20 4.26
CA VAL A 112 2.10 5.06 3.32
C VAL A 112 3.56 4.75 3.01
N PHE A 113 4.39 5.78 2.79
CA PHE A 113 5.82 5.62 2.54
C PHE A 113 6.54 4.96 3.72
N ASP A 114 6.31 5.43 4.94
CA ASP A 114 6.94 4.88 6.14
C ASP A 114 6.56 3.42 6.38
N ALA A 115 5.33 3.02 6.04
CA ALA A 115 4.90 1.63 6.09
C ALA A 115 5.65 0.75 5.08
N ILE A 116 5.89 1.24 3.87
CA ILE A 116 6.51 0.49 2.77
C ILE A 116 8.05 0.52 2.86
N SER A 117 8.64 1.61 3.33
CA SER A 117 10.10 1.85 3.29
C SER A 117 10.93 0.74 3.94
N LYS A 118 10.42 0.13 5.01
CA LYS A 118 11.07 -1.00 5.71
C LYS A 118 11.13 -2.29 4.88
N HIS A 119 10.32 -2.38 3.86
CA HIS A 119 10.15 -3.52 2.96
C HIS A 119 10.63 -3.23 1.54
N SER A 120 11.37 -2.14 1.36
CA SER A 120 11.79 -1.65 0.05
C SER A 120 13.22 -1.16 0.06
N ASN A 121 13.76 -0.89 -1.12
CA ASN A 121 15.05 -0.21 -1.25
C ASN A 121 14.92 1.33 -1.34
N PHE A 122 13.83 1.92 -0.79
CA PHE A 122 13.55 3.37 -0.80
C PHE A 122 14.24 4.13 0.34
N ASN A 123 15.41 3.70 0.78
CA ASN A 123 16.11 4.23 1.94
C ASN A 123 17.23 5.23 1.61
N HIS A 124 17.23 5.78 0.41
CA HIS A 124 18.22 6.74 -0.05
C HIS A 124 17.58 7.93 -0.78
N SER A 125 18.34 9.02 -0.92
CA SER A 125 17.87 10.21 -1.64
C SER A 125 18.14 10.12 -3.16
N CYS A 126 17.45 10.96 -3.93
CA CYS A 126 17.77 11.16 -5.35
C CYS A 126 19.16 11.82 -5.57
N PRO A 127 19.81 11.54 -6.70
CA PRO A 127 19.31 10.80 -7.84
C PRO A 127 19.26 9.30 -7.60
N TRP A 128 18.22 8.64 -8.13
CA TRP A 128 18.11 7.18 -8.08
C TRP A 128 19.14 6.56 -9.01
N LYS A 129 20.03 5.74 -8.47
CA LYS A 129 21.17 5.14 -9.20
C LYS A 129 21.06 3.62 -9.36
N GLU A 130 20.17 2.99 -8.59
CA GLU A 130 19.95 1.55 -8.66
C GLU A 130 19.12 1.20 -9.90
N ASN A 131 19.40 0.06 -10.51
CA ASN A 131 18.73 -0.40 -11.71
C ASN A 131 17.33 -1.00 -11.44
N HIS A 132 16.87 -0.96 -10.21
CA HIS A 132 15.54 -1.48 -9.82
C HIS A 132 14.97 -0.76 -8.61
N MET A 133 13.66 -0.76 -8.53
CA MET A 133 12.86 -0.40 -7.35
C MET A 133 12.14 -1.64 -6.87
N THR A 134 12.22 -1.95 -5.58
CA THR A 134 11.63 -3.17 -5.01
C THR A 134 10.78 -2.87 -3.79
N VAL A 135 9.72 -3.64 -3.65
CA VAL A 135 8.99 -3.85 -2.40
C VAL A 135 8.89 -5.35 -2.19
N GLU A 136 9.34 -5.84 -1.03
CA GLU A 136 9.42 -7.27 -0.75
C GLU A 136 8.67 -7.65 0.52
N LYS A 137 7.80 -8.65 0.40
CA LYS A 137 7.09 -9.27 1.54
C LYS A 137 6.39 -8.25 2.43
N PHE A 138 5.88 -7.16 1.83
CA PHE A 138 5.13 -6.15 2.56
C PHE A 138 3.74 -6.68 2.90
N ALA A 139 3.41 -6.77 4.18
CA ALA A 139 2.09 -7.07 4.67
C ALA A 139 1.48 -5.85 5.36
N LEU A 140 0.16 -5.71 5.28
CA LEU A 140 -0.53 -4.65 6.01
C LEU A 140 -0.47 -4.97 7.52
N ASP A 141 0.10 -4.02 8.28
CA ASP A 141 0.18 -4.12 9.72
C ASP A 141 -1.20 -3.80 10.35
N PRO A 142 -1.66 -4.58 11.36
CA PRO A 142 -2.83 -4.22 12.16
C PRO A 142 -2.77 -2.82 12.78
N ALA A 143 -1.57 -2.28 13.07
CA ALA A 143 -1.41 -0.90 13.52
C ALA A 143 -1.90 0.12 12.50
N LEU A 144 -1.91 -0.22 11.21
CA LEU A 144 -2.49 0.60 10.14
C LEU A 144 -4.04 0.62 10.17
N ILE A 145 -4.69 -0.19 11.02
CA ILE A 145 -6.14 -0.21 11.18
C ILE A 145 -6.68 1.13 11.73
N ASN A 146 -5.84 1.88 12.42
CA ASN A 146 -6.18 3.22 12.94
C ASN A 146 -6.23 4.30 11.85
N VAL A 147 -5.95 3.97 10.59
CA VAL A 147 -6.21 4.88 9.47
C VAL A 147 -7.71 5.18 9.40
N PRO A 148 -8.13 6.41 9.13
CA PRO A 148 -9.54 6.83 9.14
C PRO A 148 -10.32 6.31 7.93
N PHE A 149 -10.13 5.03 7.59
CA PHE A 149 -10.94 4.32 6.60
C PHE A 149 -12.03 3.54 7.31
N PRO A 150 -13.32 3.74 6.97
CA PRO A 150 -14.38 2.84 7.42
C PRO A 150 -14.16 1.42 6.89
N ALA A 151 -14.88 0.44 7.44
CA ALA A 151 -14.89 -0.91 6.87
C ALA A 151 -15.30 -0.88 5.40
N GLY A 152 -14.64 -1.67 4.57
CA GLY A 152 -14.89 -1.68 3.14
C GLY A 152 -13.73 -2.20 2.30
N VAL A 153 -13.94 -2.17 1.00
CA VAL A 153 -12.95 -2.57 -0.01
C VAL A 153 -12.40 -1.34 -0.71
N TYR A 154 -11.11 -1.26 -0.82
CA TYR A 154 -10.38 -0.09 -1.32
C TYR A 154 -9.38 -0.46 -2.41
N ARG A 155 -9.02 0.55 -3.20
CA ARG A 155 -7.92 0.50 -4.16
C ARG A 155 -7.07 1.75 -4.01
N LEU A 156 -5.76 1.56 -3.90
CA LEU A 156 -4.76 2.62 -4.01
C LEU A 156 -4.07 2.52 -5.36
N ASP A 157 -4.08 3.60 -6.11
CA ASP A 157 -3.39 3.73 -7.39
C ASP A 157 -2.14 4.60 -7.20
N PHE A 158 -0.98 4.02 -7.47
CA PHE A 158 0.32 4.70 -7.47
C PHE A 158 0.76 4.86 -8.93
N THR A 159 0.73 6.09 -9.44
CA THR A 159 1.30 6.40 -10.75
C THR A 159 2.64 7.07 -10.55
N PHE A 160 3.71 6.44 -11.01
CA PHE A 160 5.06 6.99 -10.96
C PHE A 160 5.38 7.74 -12.25
N TYR A 161 5.91 8.93 -12.08
CA TYR A 161 6.34 9.83 -13.16
C TYR A 161 7.84 10.02 -13.08
N ALA A 162 8.54 9.81 -14.19
CA ALA A 162 9.92 10.25 -14.34
C ALA A 162 9.96 11.41 -15.34
N TYR A 163 10.53 12.53 -14.92
CA TYR A 163 10.63 13.77 -15.72
C TYR A 163 9.25 14.26 -16.20
N GLY A 164 8.23 14.18 -15.34
CA GLY A 164 6.87 14.61 -15.64
C GLY A 164 6.06 13.68 -16.55
N ILE A 165 6.64 12.57 -17.02
CA ILE A 165 5.98 11.60 -17.89
C ILE A 165 5.57 10.38 -17.05
N PRO A 166 4.27 9.95 -17.09
CA PRO A 166 3.82 8.77 -16.37
C PRO A 166 4.48 7.50 -16.95
N ARG A 167 5.05 6.67 -16.08
CA ARG A 167 5.83 5.48 -16.49
C ARG A 167 5.16 4.19 -16.08
N THR A 168 4.74 4.10 -14.82
CA THR A 168 4.15 2.89 -14.27
C THR A 168 2.91 3.20 -13.46
N LEU A 169 2.00 2.24 -13.42
CA LEU A 169 0.83 2.25 -12.56
C LEU A 169 0.81 0.97 -11.73
N THR A 170 0.84 1.12 -10.40
CA THR A 170 0.59 0.04 -9.44
C THR A 170 -0.76 0.26 -8.81
N GLN A 171 -1.66 -0.70 -8.91
CA GLN A 171 -2.96 -0.70 -8.27
C GLN A 171 -2.98 -1.77 -7.18
N VAL A 172 -3.14 -1.35 -5.94
CA VAL A 172 -3.17 -2.24 -4.77
C VAL A 172 -4.57 -2.24 -4.19
N PHE A 173 -5.15 -3.43 -4.08
CA PHE A 173 -6.49 -3.63 -3.54
C PHE A 173 -6.41 -4.21 -2.14
N PHE A 174 -7.21 -3.68 -1.22
CA PHE A 174 -7.24 -4.16 0.15
C PHE A 174 -8.65 -4.07 0.73
N GLU A 175 -8.88 -4.86 1.76
CA GLU A 175 -10.12 -4.91 2.51
C GLU A 175 -9.84 -4.59 3.98
N LYS A 176 -10.68 -3.74 4.55
CA LYS A 176 -10.74 -3.47 5.99
C LYS A 176 -12.07 -3.94 6.54
N THR A 177 -12.03 -4.74 7.61
CA THR A 177 -13.20 -5.12 8.41
C THR A 177 -13.10 -4.52 9.80
N ASP A 178 -14.23 -4.29 10.45
CA ASP A 178 -14.31 -3.82 11.83
C ASP A 178 -14.13 -4.96 12.83
#